data_c2bd54607998845b7cd88f1c53c72342
#
_entry.id   c2bd54607998845b7cd88f1c53c72342
#
_cell.length_a   1.000
_cell.length_b   1.000
_cell.length_c   1.000
_cell.angle_alpha   90.00
_cell.angle_beta   90.00
_cell.angle_gamma   90.00
#
_symmetry.space_group_name_H-M   'P 1'
#
loop_
_entity.id
_entity.type
_entity.pdbx_description
1 polymer ?
#
loop_
_entity_poly.entity_id
_entity_poly.type
_entity_poly.pdbx_seq_one_letter_code
_entity_poly.pdbx_strand_id
1 'polypeptide(L)'
;MRYDVVIVGGSLSGAAAASLLRRHCPELRILLVERTSKFGRRVGEATVEISGFFLGRVLGLTHFLNDTQLLKQGMRFWFANEKTETLAQASEIGPRYHVRLPAWQLDRSVVDEEVLRRAVAAGTELRRPAMVTGVKLVAGGEQVVSVREGEKTEEISCRWVIDASGFAALLARQQGWLRPNTEHPTASAWARWRGVKDWDGCELAEKFPEWAAACYGSRNTATNHIVGDGWWSWWIPLKGGDVSVGVVFDQRLVAFPSGDGAIGDRLKQFLSQHPAGREMLADAEWVDGDTHWRKNLAYSSSVLAGDGFLLVGDAAAFLDPLYSPGMDWISFTVTASVALIVAQQRGETLAPLIEKHNDDFARSYARWFQAVYKDKYHYLGEFDLMQLAFRMDLGLYYLGIVSQPFKFGAASLRSPPFALPVSTPVFHLMRFYNRRLAAIARHRRRRGKLGRTNAARRYLFKSFSISPKDLPRFFSAALQWLFLELAEGWRTWFARPIAELDRSKAQKELAFRAASYPSTPEAAPLVQGRVE
;
A
#
# COMPACT_ATOMS: atom_id res chain seq x y z
N MET A 1 36.46 -2.97 -6.22
CA MET A 1 35.78 -3.10 -7.54
C MET A 1 34.98 -1.85 -7.83
N ARG A 2 34.79 -1.51 -9.11
CA ARG A 2 34.02 -0.32 -9.52
C ARG A 2 32.81 -0.73 -10.33
N TYR A 3 31.64 -0.16 -10.01
CA TYR A 3 30.39 -0.31 -10.74
C TYR A 3 29.85 1.08 -11.13
N ASP A 4 28.98 1.12 -12.12
CA ASP A 4 28.23 2.35 -12.42
C ASP A 4 27.06 2.53 -11.47
N VAL A 5 26.37 1.41 -11.12
CA VAL A 5 25.24 1.42 -10.22
C VAL A 5 25.34 0.26 -9.22
N VAL A 6 25.16 0.56 -7.93
CA VAL A 6 24.94 -0.44 -6.88
C VAL A 6 23.50 -0.31 -6.37
N ILE A 7 22.75 -1.42 -6.36
CA ILE A 7 21.35 -1.49 -5.91
C ILE A 7 21.31 -2.25 -4.59
N VAL A 8 20.75 -1.63 -3.56
CA VAL A 8 20.61 -2.17 -2.21
C VAL A 8 19.24 -2.80 -2.03
N GLY A 9 19.18 -4.13 -2.02
CA GLY A 9 17.95 -4.92 -1.96
C GLY A 9 17.47 -5.43 -3.32
N GLY A 10 17.30 -6.75 -3.41
CA GLY A 10 16.98 -7.47 -4.65
C GLY A 10 15.50 -7.80 -4.84
N SER A 11 14.63 -7.39 -3.93
CA SER A 11 13.18 -7.56 -4.05
C SER A 11 12.62 -6.71 -5.20
N LEU A 12 11.31 -6.70 -5.40
CA LEU A 12 10.65 -6.10 -6.55
C LEU A 12 11.19 -4.72 -6.95
N SER A 13 11.40 -3.80 -6.01
CA SER A 13 11.84 -2.43 -6.34
C SER A 13 13.24 -2.41 -6.95
N GLY A 14 14.19 -3.12 -6.33
CA GLY A 14 15.57 -3.16 -6.81
C GLY A 14 15.73 -3.98 -8.09
N ALA A 15 15.09 -5.14 -8.17
CA ALA A 15 15.12 -5.99 -9.36
C ALA A 15 14.44 -5.31 -10.57
N ALA A 16 13.35 -4.55 -10.33
CA ALA A 16 12.71 -3.75 -11.37
C ALA A 16 13.61 -2.60 -11.85
N ALA A 17 14.28 -1.89 -10.92
CA ALA A 17 15.24 -0.84 -11.27
C ALA A 17 16.39 -1.41 -12.12
N ALA A 18 16.97 -2.55 -11.70
CA ALA A 18 18.02 -3.25 -12.46
C ALA A 18 17.53 -3.63 -13.87
N SER A 19 16.35 -4.22 -13.98
CA SER A 19 15.76 -4.63 -15.26
C SER A 19 15.55 -3.45 -16.21
N LEU A 20 15.08 -2.32 -15.70
CA LEU A 20 14.89 -1.11 -16.52
C LEU A 20 16.22 -0.47 -16.91
N LEU A 21 17.20 -0.41 -16.03
CA LEU A 21 18.54 0.08 -16.35
C LEU A 21 19.21 -0.79 -17.43
N ARG A 22 19.16 -2.11 -17.29
CA ARG A 22 19.69 -3.03 -18.34
C ARG A 22 19.04 -2.82 -19.70
N ARG A 23 17.75 -2.45 -19.73
CA ARG A 23 17.02 -2.18 -20.97
C ARG A 23 17.42 -0.84 -21.61
N HIS A 24 17.61 0.21 -20.79
CA HIS A 24 17.83 1.56 -21.30
C HIS A 24 19.31 1.94 -21.42
N CYS A 25 20.18 1.32 -20.63
CA CYS A 25 21.62 1.57 -20.54
C CYS A 25 22.36 0.24 -20.41
N PRO A 26 22.37 -0.60 -21.48
CA PRO A 26 22.95 -1.95 -21.43
C PRO A 26 24.46 -1.96 -21.16
N GLU A 27 25.16 -0.84 -21.36
CA GLU A 27 26.60 -0.66 -21.12
C GLU A 27 26.95 -0.54 -19.62
N LEU A 28 26.01 -0.13 -18.76
CA LEU A 28 26.27 0.09 -17.34
C LEU A 28 26.62 -1.21 -16.61
N ARG A 29 27.62 -1.16 -15.77
CA ARG A 29 27.95 -2.23 -14.82
C ARG A 29 27.07 -2.09 -13.58
N ILE A 30 26.13 -3.00 -13.40
CA ILE A 30 25.13 -2.96 -12.32
C ILE A 30 25.40 -4.12 -11.35
N LEU A 31 25.60 -3.79 -10.08
CA LEU A 31 25.63 -4.75 -8.97
C LEU A 31 24.35 -4.64 -8.16
N LEU A 32 23.69 -5.75 -7.92
CA LEU A 32 22.56 -5.86 -7.00
C LEU A 32 22.98 -6.69 -5.78
N VAL A 33 22.74 -6.16 -4.57
CA VAL A 33 23.09 -6.81 -3.31
C VAL A 33 21.82 -7.16 -2.55
N GLU A 34 21.60 -8.46 -2.29
CA GLU A 34 20.44 -8.97 -1.54
C GLU A 34 20.88 -9.78 -0.32
N ARG A 35 20.32 -9.46 0.84
CA ARG A 35 20.72 -10.06 2.12
C ARG A 35 20.21 -11.47 2.35
N THR A 36 19.06 -11.84 1.76
CA THR A 36 18.43 -13.14 1.95
C THR A 36 18.82 -14.11 0.86
N SER A 37 19.06 -15.37 1.19
CA SER A 37 19.35 -16.42 0.20
C SER A 37 18.15 -16.75 -0.68
N LYS A 38 16.92 -16.53 -0.16
CA LYS A 38 15.65 -16.70 -0.86
C LYS A 38 14.63 -15.71 -0.30
N PHE A 39 13.73 -15.21 -1.15
CA PHE A 39 12.64 -14.37 -0.67
C PHE A 39 11.58 -15.19 0.05
N GLY A 40 11.27 -14.78 1.27
CA GLY A 40 10.13 -15.29 2.03
C GLY A 40 8.83 -14.56 1.66
N ARG A 41 7.76 -15.02 2.27
CA ARG A 41 6.44 -14.39 2.20
C ARG A 41 6.50 -12.98 2.81
N ARG A 42 5.80 -12.04 2.20
CA ARG A 42 5.72 -10.64 2.67
C ARG A 42 4.48 -9.95 2.15
N VAL A 43 4.00 -8.94 2.86
CA VAL A 43 2.89 -8.09 2.42
C VAL A 43 3.23 -7.24 1.18
N GLY A 44 2.21 -6.61 0.59
CA GLY A 44 2.27 -5.99 -0.73
C GLY A 44 1.82 -6.98 -1.81
N GLU A 45 0.79 -7.76 -1.48
CA GLU A 45 0.29 -8.91 -2.24
C GLU A 45 -0.86 -8.54 -3.19
N ALA A 46 -1.53 -7.40 -2.98
CA ALA A 46 -2.58 -6.92 -3.87
C ALA A 46 -2.09 -5.80 -4.78
N THR A 47 -2.25 -5.97 -6.08
CA THR A 47 -2.00 -4.92 -7.08
C THR A 47 -3.28 -4.13 -7.38
N VAL A 48 -3.10 -2.99 -8.02
CA VAL A 48 -4.14 -2.21 -8.68
C VAL A 48 -3.68 -1.89 -10.12
N GLU A 49 -4.46 -1.11 -10.86
CA GLU A 49 -4.28 -0.96 -12.30
C GLU A 49 -2.91 -0.37 -12.70
N ILE A 50 -2.36 0.56 -11.91
CA ILE A 50 -1.03 1.15 -12.16
C ILE A 50 0.06 0.10 -11.97
N SER A 51 0.07 -0.58 -10.84
CA SER A 51 1.03 -1.64 -10.56
C SER A 51 0.84 -2.83 -11.52
N GLY A 52 -0.40 -3.14 -11.90
CA GLY A 52 -0.72 -4.11 -12.93
C GLY A 52 -0.12 -3.73 -14.30
N PHE A 53 -0.25 -2.47 -14.71
CA PHE A 53 0.40 -1.97 -15.91
C PHE A 53 1.94 -2.05 -15.83
N PHE A 54 2.50 -1.66 -14.69
CA PHE A 54 3.95 -1.70 -14.48
C PHE A 54 4.50 -3.13 -14.56
N LEU A 55 3.93 -4.04 -13.79
CA LEU A 55 4.36 -5.45 -13.79
C LEU A 55 4.14 -6.12 -15.15
N GLY A 56 2.93 -5.98 -15.71
CA GLY A 56 2.56 -6.65 -16.94
C GLY A 56 3.25 -6.09 -18.18
N ARG A 57 3.16 -4.76 -18.39
CA ARG A 57 3.65 -4.11 -19.62
C ARG A 57 5.06 -3.58 -19.51
N VAL A 58 5.41 -2.93 -18.40
CA VAL A 58 6.73 -2.32 -18.25
C VAL A 58 7.78 -3.40 -17.97
N LEU A 59 7.51 -4.33 -17.06
CA LEU A 59 8.43 -5.44 -16.76
C LEU A 59 8.21 -6.69 -17.63
N GLY A 60 7.16 -6.74 -18.44
CA GLY A 60 6.89 -7.85 -19.35
C GLY A 60 6.47 -9.15 -18.66
N LEU A 61 5.78 -9.07 -17.51
CA LEU A 61 5.43 -10.23 -16.69
C LEU A 61 4.04 -10.81 -16.97
N THR A 62 3.27 -10.31 -17.96
CA THR A 62 1.86 -10.68 -18.14
C THR A 62 1.63 -12.18 -18.16
N HIS A 63 2.37 -12.94 -18.98
CA HIS A 63 2.21 -14.41 -19.06
C HIS A 63 2.54 -15.07 -17.72
N PHE A 64 3.69 -14.74 -17.14
CA PHE A 64 4.10 -15.27 -15.84
C PHE A 64 3.04 -15.01 -14.74
N LEU A 65 2.50 -13.80 -14.67
CA LEU A 65 1.48 -13.45 -13.68
C LEU A 65 0.17 -14.24 -13.89
N ASN A 66 -0.27 -14.40 -15.13
CA ASN A 66 -1.47 -15.18 -15.43
C ASN A 66 -1.30 -16.67 -15.08
N ASP A 67 -0.10 -17.21 -15.28
CA ASP A 67 0.18 -18.62 -15.04
C ASP A 67 0.38 -18.93 -13.54
N THR A 68 0.98 -17.99 -12.79
CA THR A 68 1.46 -18.24 -11.43
C THR A 68 0.73 -17.49 -10.34
N GLN A 69 -0.08 -16.49 -10.65
CA GLN A 69 -0.77 -15.63 -9.68
C GLN A 69 -2.29 -15.66 -9.90
N LEU A 70 -3.07 -15.13 -8.96
CA LEU A 70 -4.51 -14.98 -9.12
C LEU A 70 -4.87 -13.64 -9.74
N LEU A 71 -5.74 -13.64 -10.75
CA LEU A 71 -6.31 -12.42 -11.30
C LEU A 71 -7.22 -11.76 -10.25
N LYS A 72 -6.95 -10.51 -9.92
CA LYS A 72 -7.72 -9.76 -8.93
C LYS A 72 -8.99 -9.17 -9.54
N GLN A 73 -10.14 -9.43 -8.91
CA GLN A 73 -11.45 -8.91 -9.32
C GLN A 73 -11.90 -7.69 -8.50
N GLY A 74 -11.02 -6.70 -8.41
CA GLY A 74 -11.31 -5.43 -7.74
C GLY A 74 -11.22 -5.50 -6.22
N MET A 75 -11.94 -4.58 -5.56
CA MET A 75 -12.01 -4.46 -4.11
C MET A 75 -13.46 -4.53 -3.64
N ARG A 76 -13.68 -5.15 -2.47
CA ARG A 76 -14.97 -5.22 -1.79
C ARG A 76 -14.86 -4.74 -0.37
N PHE A 77 -15.95 -4.16 0.14
CA PHE A 77 -16.05 -3.70 1.52
C PHE A 77 -17.29 -4.27 2.17
N TRP A 78 -17.14 -4.74 3.40
CA TRP A 78 -18.18 -5.38 4.21
C TRP A 78 -18.38 -4.59 5.49
N PHE A 79 -19.62 -4.21 5.76
CA PHE A 79 -20.02 -3.35 6.88
C PHE A 79 -21.03 -4.08 7.76
N ALA A 80 -20.94 -3.88 9.07
CA ALA A 80 -21.90 -4.43 10.03
C ALA A 80 -22.28 -3.40 11.09
N ASN A 81 -23.40 -3.65 11.73
CA ASN A 81 -23.85 -2.97 12.95
C ASN A 81 -24.53 -3.99 13.88
N GLU A 82 -25.15 -3.51 14.97
CA GLU A 82 -25.84 -4.33 15.97
C GLU A 82 -27.00 -5.20 15.42
N LYS A 83 -27.51 -4.89 14.23
CA LYS A 83 -28.58 -5.63 13.52
C LYS A 83 -28.04 -6.70 12.57
N THR A 84 -26.73 -6.84 12.48
CA THR A 84 -26.05 -7.74 11.53
C THR A 84 -25.61 -9.01 12.25
N GLU A 85 -26.37 -10.08 12.13
CA GLU A 85 -26.09 -11.36 12.77
C GLU A 85 -25.26 -12.29 11.89
N THR A 86 -25.48 -12.21 10.56
CA THR A 86 -24.85 -13.10 9.57
C THR A 86 -24.08 -12.33 8.51
N LEU A 87 -23.20 -13.02 7.78
CA LEU A 87 -22.50 -12.48 6.61
C LEU A 87 -23.47 -11.90 5.57
N ALA A 88 -24.58 -12.60 5.32
CA ALA A 88 -25.57 -12.19 4.29
C ALA A 88 -26.30 -10.89 4.62
N GLN A 89 -26.39 -10.55 5.91
CA GLN A 89 -26.98 -9.29 6.39
C GLN A 89 -25.96 -8.13 6.39
N ALA A 90 -24.67 -8.39 6.25
CA ALA A 90 -23.67 -7.33 6.13
C ALA A 90 -23.92 -6.47 4.88
N SER A 91 -23.71 -5.16 5.00
CA SER A 91 -23.77 -4.29 3.83
C SER A 91 -22.51 -4.47 2.97
N GLU A 92 -22.66 -4.41 1.65
CA GLU A 92 -21.61 -4.73 0.68
C GLU A 92 -21.44 -3.61 -0.35
N ILE A 93 -20.17 -3.20 -0.57
CA ILE A 93 -19.75 -2.39 -1.71
C ILE A 93 -18.79 -3.22 -2.56
N GLY A 94 -19.02 -3.35 -3.87
CA GLY A 94 -18.09 -4.08 -4.73
C GLY A 94 -18.56 -4.19 -6.18
N PRO A 95 -17.72 -4.72 -7.07
CA PRO A 95 -18.12 -4.98 -8.43
C PRO A 95 -19.13 -6.14 -8.50
N ARG A 96 -20.14 -5.99 -9.36
CA ARG A 96 -21.13 -7.05 -9.62
C ARG A 96 -20.61 -8.11 -10.58
N TYR A 97 -19.71 -7.70 -11.47
CA TYR A 97 -19.09 -8.51 -12.52
C TYR A 97 -17.57 -8.37 -12.47
N HIS A 98 -16.89 -9.16 -13.27
CA HIS A 98 -15.44 -9.08 -13.41
C HIS A 98 -14.96 -7.68 -13.82
N VAL A 99 -13.79 -7.29 -13.32
CA VAL A 99 -13.17 -6.00 -13.65
C VAL A 99 -12.54 -6.05 -15.04
N ARG A 100 -12.37 -4.88 -15.68
CA ARG A 100 -11.91 -4.78 -17.07
C ARG A 100 -10.41 -4.65 -17.23
N LEU A 101 -9.73 -4.02 -16.26
CA LEU A 101 -8.30 -3.83 -16.30
C LEU A 101 -7.63 -4.88 -15.40
N PRO A 102 -6.53 -5.49 -15.87
CA PRO A 102 -5.87 -6.55 -15.12
C PRO A 102 -5.15 -6.01 -13.89
N ALA A 103 -5.35 -6.71 -12.79
CA ALA A 103 -4.58 -6.62 -11.56
C ALA A 103 -4.47 -8.04 -10.99
N TRP A 104 -3.52 -8.30 -10.11
CA TRP A 104 -3.26 -9.62 -9.58
C TRP A 104 -3.13 -9.61 -8.05
N GLN A 105 -3.46 -10.74 -7.44
CA GLN A 105 -3.08 -11.08 -6.08
C GLN A 105 -1.76 -11.87 -6.17
N LEU A 106 -0.72 -11.38 -5.50
CA LEU A 106 0.65 -11.84 -5.70
C LEU A 106 1.18 -12.64 -4.51
N ASP A 107 1.73 -13.80 -4.75
CA ASP A 107 2.72 -14.36 -3.83
C ASP A 107 4.06 -13.69 -4.09
N ARG A 108 4.47 -12.81 -3.17
CA ARG A 108 5.69 -12.02 -3.28
C ARG A 108 6.96 -12.87 -3.26
N SER A 109 6.93 -14.05 -2.62
CA SER A 109 8.07 -14.97 -2.64
C SER A 109 8.33 -15.53 -4.05
N VAL A 110 7.29 -15.66 -4.87
CA VAL A 110 7.36 -16.13 -6.25
C VAL A 110 7.66 -15.00 -7.23
N VAL A 111 6.95 -13.87 -7.10
CA VAL A 111 7.10 -12.74 -8.04
C VAL A 111 8.46 -12.05 -7.88
N ASP A 112 8.91 -11.82 -6.64
CA ASP A 112 10.18 -11.15 -6.39
C ASP A 112 11.37 -11.99 -6.92
N GLU A 113 11.33 -13.32 -6.78
CA GLU A 113 12.35 -14.22 -7.36
C GLU A 113 12.38 -14.16 -8.88
N GLU A 114 11.21 -14.15 -9.53
CA GLU A 114 11.16 -14.09 -10.99
C GLU A 114 11.67 -12.75 -11.54
N VAL A 115 11.33 -11.62 -10.90
CA VAL A 115 11.85 -10.31 -11.34
C VAL A 115 13.36 -10.25 -11.15
N LEU A 116 13.87 -10.76 -10.03
CA LEU A 116 15.32 -10.84 -9.77
C LEU A 116 16.02 -11.74 -10.80
N ARG A 117 15.48 -12.94 -11.05
CA ARG A 117 16.01 -13.86 -12.05
C ARG A 117 16.12 -13.22 -13.44
N ARG A 118 15.09 -12.45 -13.84
CA ARG A 118 15.10 -11.72 -15.13
C ARG A 118 16.15 -10.60 -15.15
N ALA A 119 16.31 -9.87 -14.06
CA ALA A 119 17.34 -8.84 -13.96
C ALA A 119 18.75 -9.42 -14.10
N VAL A 120 19.01 -10.57 -13.46
CA VAL A 120 20.28 -11.30 -13.57
C VAL A 120 20.48 -11.83 -14.99
N ALA A 121 19.47 -12.47 -15.58
CA ALA A 121 19.53 -12.96 -16.96
C ALA A 121 19.77 -11.84 -17.99
N ALA A 122 19.39 -10.60 -17.68
CA ALA A 122 19.68 -9.42 -18.49
C ALA A 122 21.11 -8.86 -18.27
N GLY A 123 21.93 -9.48 -17.41
CA GLY A 123 23.33 -9.10 -17.19
C GLY A 123 23.56 -8.23 -15.96
N THR A 124 22.65 -8.19 -14.98
CA THR A 124 22.91 -7.60 -13.66
C THR A 124 23.74 -8.58 -12.83
N GLU A 125 24.85 -8.12 -12.26
CA GLU A 125 25.63 -8.91 -11.30
C GLU A 125 24.87 -8.98 -9.96
N LEU A 126 24.80 -10.17 -9.36
CA LEU A 126 24.10 -10.42 -8.10
C LEU A 126 25.07 -10.92 -7.04
N ARG A 127 25.06 -10.27 -5.86
CA ARG A 127 25.64 -10.82 -4.62
C ARG A 127 24.51 -11.19 -3.67
N ARG A 128 24.37 -12.49 -3.40
CA ARG A 128 23.30 -13.05 -2.58
C ARG A 128 23.72 -14.41 -1.99
N PRO A 129 23.67 -14.64 -0.66
CA PRO A 129 23.31 -13.66 0.37
C PRO A 129 24.45 -12.71 0.67
N ALA A 130 24.20 -11.40 0.60
CA ALA A 130 25.15 -10.36 0.95
C ALA A 130 24.41 -9.12 1.49
N MET A 131 24.98 -8.42 2.46
CA MET A 131 24.31 -7.32 3.13
C MET A 131 25.10 -6.02 2.95
N VAL A 132 24.43 -4.98 2.49
CA VAL A 132 24.96 -3.62 2.57
C VAL A 132 24.86 -3.15 4.03
N THR A 133 26.00 -2.82 4.63
CA THR A 133 26.10 -2.38 6.02
C THR A 133 26.19 -0.86 6.16
N GLY A 134 26.55 -0.16 5.10
CA GLY A 134 26.63 1.29 5.08
C GLY A 134 26.93 1.84 3.69
N VAL A 135 26.65 3.11 3.50
CA VAL A 135 26.94 3.86 2.27
C VAL A 135 27.55 5.21 2.64
N LYS A 136 28.74 5.49 2.12
CA LYS A 136 29.37 6.80 2.23
C LYS A 136 29.05 7.60 0.96
N LEU A 137 28.23 8.62 1.10
CA LEU A 137 27.88 9.55 0.02
C LEU A 137 28.98 10.60 -0.16
N VAL A 138 29.44 10.78 -1.40
CA VAL A 138 30.49 11.73 -1.77
C VAL A 138 29.94 12.67 -2.86
N ALA A 139 29.80 13.94 -2.51
CA ALA A 139 29.31 14.95 -3.46
C ALA A 139 30.30 15.13 -4.62
N GLY A 140 29.81 15.08 -5.84
CA GLY A 140 30.62 15.19 -7.06
C GLY A 140 31.57 14.02 -7.33
N GLY A 141 31.52 12.96 -6.51
CA GLY A 141 32.44 11.84 -6.58
C GLY A 141 31.78 10.47 -6.70
N GLU A 142 32.57 9.44 -6.50
CA GLU A 142 32.09 8.06 -6.41
C GLU A 142 31.59 7.76 -4.99
N GLN A 143 30.44 7.11 -4.93
CA GLN A 143 29.86 6.62 -3.70
C GLN A 143 30.58 5.35 -3.26
N VAL A 144 30.72 5.12 -1.95
CA VAL A 144 31.35 3.92 -1.40
C VAL A 144 30.30 3.10 -0.64
N VAL A 145 30.11 1.86 -1.05
CA VAL A 145 29.14 0.93 -0.47
C VAL A 145 29.90 -0.19 0.25
N SER A 146 29.67 -0.33 1.55
CA SER A 146 30.23 -1.43 2.35
C SER A 146 29.31 -2.65 2.26
N VAL A 147 29.82 -3.74 1.67
CA VAL A 147 29.10 -4.99 1.46
C VAL A 147 29.73 -6.09 2.30
N ARG A 148 28.92 -6.75 3.11
CA ARG A 148 29.30 -7.90 3.92
C ARG A 148 28.75 -9.18 3.33
N GLU A 149 29.65 -10.16 3.10
CA GLU A 149 29.33 -11.51 2.64
C GLU A 149 30.01 -12.51 3.58
N GLY A 150 29.20 -13.22 4.37
CA GLY A 150 29.72 -13.99 5.51
C GLY A 150 30.47 -13.09 6.51
N GLU A 151 31.74 -13.41 6.75
CA GLU A 151 32.64 -12.64 7.64
C GLU A 151 33.42 -11.53 6.89
N LYS A 152 33.43 -11.55 5.57
CA LYS A 152 34.18 -10.58 4.77
C LYS A 152 33.36 -9.33 4.52
N THR A 153 33.99 -8.17 4.71
CA THR A 153 33.44 -6.87 4.31
C THR A 153 34.34 -6.28 3.23
N GLU A 154 33.74 -5.82 2.17
CA GLU A 154 34.39 -5.18 1.03
C GLU A 154 33.77 -3.80 0.79
N GLU A 155 34.61 -2.82 0.42
CA GLU A 155 34.16 -1.53 -0.06
C GLU A 155 34.09 -1.53 -1.59
N ILE A 156 32.95 -1.10 -2.11
CA ILE A 156 32.65 -1.06 -3.54
C ILE A 156 32.39 0.38 -3.92
N SER A 157 33.14 0.89 -4.92
CA SER A 157 32.93 2.22 -5.48
C SER A 157 31.91 2.18 -6.61
N CYS A 158 31.01 3.17 -6.65
CA CYS A 158 30.05 3.31 -7.74
C CYS A 158 29.66 4.78 -7.99
N ARG A 159 29.14 5.07 -9.17
CA ARG A 159 28.60 6.40 -9.48
C ARG A 159 27.24 6.60 -8.83
N TRP A 160 26.38 5.56 -8.81
CA TRP A 160 25.03 5.62 -8.28
C TRP A 160 24.75 4.52 -7.26
N VAL A 161 24.10 4.88 -6.16
CA VAL A 161 23.46 3.95 -5.24
C VAL A 161 21.95 4.08 -5.36
N ILE A 162 21.24 2.98 -5.59
CA ILE A 162 19.79 2.90 -5.51
C ILE A 162 19.41 2.17 -4.21
N ASP A 163 18.83 2.90 -3.26
CA ASP A 163 18.30 2.30 -2.04
C ASP A 163 16.89 1.73 -2.30
N ALA A 164 16.83 0.41 -2.44
CA ALA A 164 15.62 -0.41 -2.55
C ALA A 164 15.46 -1.33 -1.32
N SER A 165 16.01 -0.95 -0.18
CA SER A 165 16.04 -1.74 1.05
C SER A 165 14.67 -1.90 1.73
N GLY A 166 13.61 -1.34 1.12
CA GLY A 166 12.25 -1.41 1.63
C GLY A 166 12.11 -0.71 2.97
N PHE A 167 11.37 -1.28 3.91
CA PHE A 167 11.17 -0.69 5.24
C PHE A 167 12.45 -0.50 6.07
N ALA A 168 13.58 -1.10 5.68
CA ALA A 168 14.86 -0.81 6.32
C ALA A 168 15.26 0.64 6.08
N ALA A 169 14.88 1.23 4.93
CA ALA A 169 15.12 2.63 4.57
C ALA A 169 16.57 3.04 4.90
N LEU A 170 17.54 2.25 4.39
CA LEU A 170 18.94 2.30 4.82
C LEU A 170 19.51 3.72 4.75
N LEU A 171 19.49 4.34 3.57
CA LEU A 171 20.01 5.69 3.38
C LEU A 171 19.22 6.74 4.17
N ALA A 172 17.88 6.67 4.13
CA ALA A 172 17.06 7.64 4.84
C ALA A 172 17.30 7.62 6.36
N ARG A 173 17.57 6.45 6.95
CA ARG A 173 17.94 6.32 8.36
C ARG A 173 19.37 6.77 8.62
N GLN A 174 20.32 6.30 7.83
CA GLN A 174 21.72 6.61 7.99
C GLN A 174 21.97 8.13 7.90
N GLN A 175 21.27 8.82 7.00
CA GLN A 175 21.40 10.24 6.79
C GLN A 175 20.44 11.11 7.65
N GLY A 176 19.61 10.49 8.49
CA GLY A 176 18.63 11.20 9.30
C GLY A 176 17.52 11.88 8.49
N TRP A 177 17.20 11.38 7.29
CA TRP A 177 16.14 11.93 6.42
C TRP A 177 14.76 11.35 6.68
N LEU A 178 14.67 10.23 7.40
CA LEU A 178 13.39 9.58 7.67
C LEU A 178 12.49 10.45 8.55
N ARG A 179 11.27 10.69 8.13
CA ARG A 179 10.25 11.51 8.82
C ARG A 179 8.99 10.67 9.05
N PRO A 180 8.72 10.22 10.28
CA PRO A 180 7.44 9.60 10.62
C PRO A 180 6.28 10.57 10.39
N ASN A 181 5.16 10.05 9.85
CA ASN A 181 3.93 10.82 9.74
C ASN A 181 3.08 10.65 11.01
N THR A 182 3.30 11.50 12.00
CA THR A 182 2.61 11.46 13.29
C THR A 182 1.12 11.83 13.22
N GLU A 183 0.67 12.44 12.12
CA GLU A 183 -0.75 12.71 11.89
C GLU A 183 -1.52 11.45 11.48
N HIS A 184 -0.82 10.36 11.14
CA HIS A 184 -1.41 9.08 10.73
C HIS A 184 -0.84 7.91 11.54
N PRO A 185 -1.11 7.85 12.87
CA PRO A 185 -0.55 6.82 13.75
C PRO A 185 -1.29 5.49 13.60
N THR A 186 -1.14 4.87 12.42
CA THR A 186 -1.73 3.56 12.14
C THR A 186 -0.82 2.42 12.58
N ALA A 187 -1.46 1.31 13.00
CA ALA A 187 -0.78 0.05 13.28
C ALA A 187 -1.46 -1.08 12.51
N SER A 188 -0.73 -2.18 12.33
CA SER A 188 -1.21 -3.34 11.59
C SER A 188 -0.79 -4.64 12.29
N ALA A 189 -1.70 -5.62 12.26
CA ALA A 189 -1.44 -7.02 12.58
C ALA A 189 -1.87 -7.87 11.39
N TRP A 190 -1.08 -8.88 11.02
CA TRP A 190 -1.45 -9.76 9.91
C TRP A 190 -0.85 -11.15 10.04
N ALA A 191 -1.47 -12.09 9.35
CA ALA A 191 -1.03 -13.46 9.24
C ALA A 191 -1.46 -14.05 7.89
N ARG A 192 -0.84 -15.15 7.49
CA ARG A 192 -1.33 -16.00 6.43
C ARG A 192 -2.22 -17.09 7.04
N TRP A 193 -3.29 -17.45 6.32
CA TRP A 193 -4.33 -18.36 6.80
C TRP A 193 -4.61 -19.47 5.82
N ARG A 194 -4.95 -20.65 6.35
CA ARG A 194 -5.49 -21.80 5.63
C ARG A 194 -6.91 -22.09 6.09
N GLY A 195 -7.72 -22.71 5.24
CA GLY A 195 -9.10 -23.04 5.58
C GLY A 195 -10.05 -21.84 5.69
N VAL A 196 -9.65 -20.66 5.17
CA VAL A 196 -10.58 -19.53 5.02
C VAL A 196 -11.63 -19.94 3.99
N LYS A 197 -12.93 -19.76 4.32
CA LYS A 197 -14.02 -20.11 3.42
C LYS A 197 -13.92 -19.37 2.09
N ASP A 198 -14.35 -20.03 1.01
CA ASP A 198 -14.44 -19.38 -0.30
C ASP A 198 -15.67 -18.47 -0.35
N TRP A 199 -15.46 -17.19 -0.64
CA TRP A 199 -16.54 -16.18 -0.73
C TRP A 199 -17.59 -16.48 -1.81
N ASP A 200 -17.28 -17.27 -2.81
CA ASP A 200 -18.20 -17.74 -3.86
C ASP A 200 -18.37 -19.28 -3.82
N GLY A 201 -17.95 -19.93 -2.73
CA GLY A 201 -18.03 -21.38 -2.55
C GLY A 201 -19.46 -21.90 -2.36
N CYS A 202 -19.66 -23.18 -2.68
CA CYS A 202 -20.96 -23.85 -2.59
C CYS A 202 -21.55 -23.80 -1.18
N GLU A 203 -20.72 -23.96 -0.14
CA GLU A 203 -21.16 -23.91 1.27
C GLU A 203 -21.87 -22.58 1.61
N LEU A 204 -21.28 -21.44 1.20
CA LEU A 204 -21.90 -20.14 1.43
C LEU A 204 -23.11 -19.90 0.52
N ALA A 205 -23.09 -20.46 -0.70
CA ALA A 205 -24.21 -20.35 -1.63
C ALA A 205 -25.43 -21.13 -1.15
N GLU A 206 -25.24 -22.32 -0.59
CA GLU A 206 -26.30 -23.14 0.02
C GLU A 206 -26.85 -22.49 1.28
N LYS A 207 -25.96 -21.95 2.13
CA LYS A 207 -26.36 -21.28 3.38
C LYS A 207 -27.05 -19.93 3.15
N PHE A 208 -26.65 -19.18 2.10
CA PHE A 208 -27.14 -17.84 1.80
C PHE A 208 -27.44 -17.65 0.30
N PRO A 209 -28.45 -18.34 -0.28
CA PRO A 209 -28.66 -18.38 -1.73
C PRO A 209 -28.97 -17.01 -2.35
N GLU A 210 -29.77 -16.16 -1.72
CA GLU A 210 -30.06 -14.81 -2.24
C GLU A 210 -28.81 -13.90 -2.20
N TRP A 211 -27.97 -14.06 -1.19
CA TRP A 211 -26.71 -13.33 -1.09
C TRP A 211 -25.74 -13.78 -2.19
N ALA A 212 -25.64 -15.08 -2.44
CA ALA A 212 -24.80 -15.63 -3.48
C ALA A 212 -25.25 -15.17 -4.87
N ALA A 213 -26.56 -15.25 -5.16
CA ALA A 213 -27.14 -14.82 -6.43
C ALA A 213 -27.00 -13.31 -6.74
N ALA A 214 -26.71 -12.48 -5.76
CA ALA A 214 -26.57 -11.03 -5.95
C ALA A 214 -25.28 -10.64 -6.69
N CYS A 215 -24.26 -11.53 -6.73
CA CYS A 215 -22.95 -11.31 -7.34
C CYS A 215 -22.56 -12.50 -8.22
N TYR A 216 -21.84 -12.25 -9.29
CA TYR A 216 -21.50 -13.26 -10.30
C TYR A 216 -20.01 -13.64 -10.22
N GLY A 217 -19.64 -14.46 -9.21
CA GLY A 217 -18.33 -15.11 -9.11
C GLY A 217 -17.14 -14.17 -9.06
N SER A 218 -17.25 -13.04 -8.37
CA SER A 218 -16.15 -12.07 -8.26
C SER A 218 -15.77 -11.71 -6.82
N ARG A 219 -16.34 -12.40 -5.81
CA ARG A 219 -16.00 -12.19 -4.41
C ARG A 219 -14.72 -12.91 -4.01
N ASN A 220 -14.56 -14.16 -4.43
CA ASN A 220 -13.44 -15.03 -4.03
C ASN A 220 -12.09 -14.56 -4.55
N THR A 221 -12.04 -13.87 -5.68
CA THR A 221 -10.79 -13.34 -6.26
C THR A 221 -10.62 -11.84 -6.09
N ALA A 222 -11.61 -11.14 -5.47
CA ALA A 222 -11.45 -9.76 -5.04
C ALA A 222 -10.52 -9.66 -3.82
N THR A 223 -9.93 -8.49 -3.62
CA THR A 223 -9.44 -8.13 -2.28
C THR A 223 -10.65 -7.72 -1.45
N ASN A 224 -11.05 -8.55 -0.49
CA ASN A 224 -12.13 -8.23 0.42
C ASN A 224 -11.63 -7.40 1.59
N HIS A 225 -12.43 -6.44 2.04
CA HIS A 225 -12.15 -5.58 3.18
C HIS A 225 -13.32 -5.61 4.14
N ILE A 226 -13.12 -6.10 5.35
CA ILE A 226 -14.06 -5.90 6.44
C ILE A 226 -13.69 -4.60 7.10
N VAL A 227 -14.66 -3.74 7.36
CA VAL A 227 -14.43 -2.39 7.89
C VAL A 227 -15.26 -2.10 9.12
N GLY A 228 -14.70 -1.30 10.01
CA GLY A 228 -15.37 -0.82 11.21
C GLY A 228 -14.93 0.59 11.59
N ASP A 229 -15.36 1.09 12.72
CA ASP A 229 -15.02 2.42 13.19
C ASP A 229 -13.54 2.53 13.53
N GLY A 230 -12.78 3.24 12.70
CA GLY A 230 -11.36 3.47 12.88
C GLY A 230 -10.44 2.33 12.44
N TRP A 231 -10.96 1.30 11.78
CA TRP A 231 -10.17 0.18 11.29
C TRP A 231 -10.72 -0.45 10.02
N TRP A 232 -9.84 -1.18 9.30
CA TRP A 232 -10.20 -2.01 8.16
C TRP A 232 -9.28 -3.23 8.10
N SER A 233 -9.74 -4.31 7.48
CA SER A 233 -8.94 -5.50 7.24
C SER A 233 -8.84 -5.80 5.74
N TRP A 234 -7.74 -6.44 5.34
CA TRP A 234 -7.63 -7.04 4.02
C TRP A 234 -7.76 -8.56 4.08
N TRP A 235 -8.31 -9.11 3.01
CA TRP A 235 -8.44 -10.54 2.78
C TRP A 235 -8.01 -10.78 1.34
N ILE A 236 -6.77 -11.24 1.16
CA ILE A 236 -6.12 -11.40 -0.14
C ILE A 236 -5.96 -12.88 -0.41
N PRO A 237 -6.79 -13.50 -1.28
CA PRO A 237 -6.60 -14.87 -1.69
C PRO A 237 -5.34 -14.99 -2.54
N LEU A 238 -4.59 -16.05 -2.34
CA LEU A 238 -3.36 -16.34 -3.08
C LEU A 238 -3.49 -17.64 -3.86
N LYS A 239 -2.71 -17.78 -4.92
CA LYS A 239 -2.67 -19.04 -5.66
C LYS A 239 -2.13 -20.14 -4.73
N GLY A 240 -2.83 -21.28 -4.69
CA GLY A 240 -2.52 -22.37 -3.77
C GLY A 240 -3.45 -22.47 -2.56
N GLY A 241 -4.42 -21.53 -2.40
CA GLY A 241 -5.48 -21.62 -1.39
C GLY A 241 -5.21 -20.87 -0.07
N ASP A 242 -3.98 -20.44 0.16
CA ASP A 242 -3.68 -19.57 1.31
C ASP A 242 -4.35 -18.19 1.14
N VAL A 243 -4.75 -17.57 2.24
CA VAL A 243 -5.29 -16.19 2.27
C VAL A 243 -4.44 -15.33 3.20
N SER A 244 -3.95 -14.20 2.69
CA SER A 244 -3.33 -13.19 3.55
C SER A 244 -4.43 -12.34 4.19
N VAL A 245 -4.50 -12.34 5.52
CA VAL A 245 -5.46 -11.56 6.29
C VAL A 245 -4.75 -10.67 7.29
N GLY A 246 -5.10 -9.40 7.29
CA GLY A 246 -4.57 -8.46 8.27
C GLY A 246 -5.52 -7.32 8.55
N VAL A 247 -5.25 -6.59 9.61
CA VAL A 247 -6.00 -5.42 10.04
C VAL A 247 -5.08 -4.21 10.13
N VAL A 248 -5.60 -3.06 9.70
CA VAL A 248 -4.99 -1.75 9.94
C VAL A 248 -5.97 -0.90 10.74
N PHE A 249 -5.48 -0.20 11.73
CA PHE A 249 -6.30 0.62 12.59
C PHE A 249 -5.57 1.90 13.03
N ASP A 250 -6.34 2.95 13.24
CA ASP A 250 -5.86 4.17 13.87
C ASP A 250 -5.75 3.94 15.38
N GLN A 251 -4.54 4.03 15.93
CA GLN A 251 -4.25 3.78 17.35
C GLN A 251 -4.95 4.77 18.30
N ARG A 252 -5.50 5.86 17.78
CA ARG A 252 -6.29 6.83 18.54
C ARG A 252 -7.76 6.43 18.68
N LEU A 253 -8.26 5.58 17.77
CA LEU A 253 -9.67 5.21 17.67
C LEU A 253 -9.92 3.77 18.12
N VAL A 254 -8.94 2.88 17.96
CA VAL A 254 -9.12 1.43 18.17
C VAL A 254 -8.05 0.87 19.09
N ALA A 255 -8.49 0.11 20.07
CA ALA A 255 -7.64 -0.75 20.87
C ALA A 255 -7.64 -2.17 20.27
N PHE A 256 -6.50 -2.60 19.76
CA PHE A 256 -6.32 -3.99 19.31
C PHE A 256 -6.09 -4.90 20.52
N PRO A 257 -6.62 -6.14 20.53
CA PRO A 257 -6.47 -7.04 21.68
C PRO A 257 -5.01 -7.16 22.13
N SER A 258 -4.77 -6.95 23.42
CA SER A 258 -3.46 -7.08 24.08
C SER A 258 -3.41 -8.41 24.85
N GLY A 259 -2.20 -8.87 25.19
CA GLY A 259 -1.97 -10.10 25.97
C GLY A 259 -0.81 -10.92 25.39
N ASP A 260 -0.49 -12.03 26.05
CA ASP A 260 0.65 -12.91 25.73
C ASP A 260 0.34 -13.94 24.63
N GLY A 261 -0.89 -13.97 24.11
CA GLY A 261 -1.30 -14.85 23.03
C GLY A 261 -0.67 -14.50 21.67
N ALA A 262 -0.57 -15.48 20.78
CA ALA A 262 -0.05 -15.28 19.43
C ALA A 262 -0.82 -14.18 18.67
N ILE A 263 -0.13 -13.45 17.79
CA ILE A 263 -0.74 -12.39 16.97
C ILE A 263 -1.90 -12.94 16.15
N GLY A 264 -1.78 -14.17 15.61
CA GLY A 264 -2.83 -14.83 14.86
C GLY A 264 -4.12 -15.01 15.65
N ASP A 265 -4.04 -15.47 16.92
CA ASP A 265 -5.22 -15.66 17.78
C ASP A 265 -5.90 -14.34 18.12
N ARG A 266 -5.12 -13.32 18.44
CA ARG A 266 -5.63 -11.96 18.69
C ARG A 266 -6.29 -11.36 17.46
N LEU A 267 -5.75 -11.64 16.28
CA LEU A 267 -6.32 -11.22 15.00
C LEU A 267 -7.63 -11.96 14.71
N LYS A 268 -7.69 -13.28 14.96
CA LYS A 268 -8.94 -14.07 14.85
C LYS A 268 -10.00 -13.53 15.81
N GLN A 269 -9.65 -13.30 17.06
CA GLN A 269 -10.53 -12.73 18.08
C GLN A 269 -11.10 -11.37 17.65
N PHE A 270 -10.24 -10.49 17.13
CA PHE A 270 -10.64 -9.16 16.67
C PHE A 270 -11.59 -9.22 15.48
N LEU A 271 -11.24 -9.97 14.45
CA LEU A 271 -12.02 -10.05 13.21
C LEU A 271 -13.33 -10.82 13.38
N SER A 272 -13.40 -11.79 14.32
CA SER A 272 -14.62 -12.55 14.60
C SER A 272 -15.73 -11.76 15.29
N GLN A 273 -15.44 -10.55 15.76
CA GLN A 273 -16.47 -9.61 16.23
C GLN A 273 -17.38 -9.17 15.08
N HIS A 274 -16.87 -9.13 13.86
CA HIS A 274 -17.65 -8.84 12.66
C HIS A 274 -18.24 -10.13 12.07
N PRO A 275 -19.56 -10.18 11.72
CA PRO A 275 -20.21 -11.41 11.23
C PRO A 275 -19.52 -12.05 10.03
N ALA A 276 -19.02 -11.24 9.08
CA ALA A 276 -18.25 -11.76 7.96
C ALA A 276 -16.92 -12.39 8.40
N GLY A 277 -16.20 -11.76 9.34
CA GLY A 277 -14.95 -12.31 9.86
C GLY A 277 -15.17 -13.62 10.62
N ARG A 278 -16.22 -13.68 11.44
CA ARG A 278 -16.62 -14.88 12.17
C ARG A 278 -16.96 -16.04 11.23
N GLU A 279 -17.75 -15.78 10.17
CA GLU A 279 -18.11 -16.80 9.18
C GLU A 279 -16.88 -17.30 8.41
N MET A 280 -16.05 -16.39 7.92
CA MET A 280 -14.93 -16.72 7.05
C MET A 280 -13.76 -17.40 7.77
N LEU A 281 -13.57 -17.11 9.06
CA LEU A 281 -12.50 -17.69 9.89
C LEU A 281 -12.96 -18.85 10.77
N ALA A 282 -14.20 -19.33 10.64
CA ALA A 282 -14.75 -20.35 11.54
C ALA A 282 -13.79 -21.56 11.66
N ASP A 283 -13.41 -22.13 10.54
CA ASP A 283 -12.55 -23.31 10.44
C ASP A 283 -11.10 -22.96 10.01
N ALA A 284 -10.76 -21.68 9.96
CA ALA A 284 -9.47 -21.22 9.47
C ALA A 284 -8.41 -21.21 10.58
N GLU A 285 -7.19 -21.57 10.18
CA GLU A 285 -5.99 -21.55 11.02
C GLU A 285 -4.93 -20.62 10.42
N TRP A 286 -4.25 -19.85 11.28
CA TRP A 286 -3.11 -19.05 10.85
C TRP A 286 -1.85 -19.91 10.72
N VAL A 287 -0.98 -19.55 9.78
CA VAL A 287 0.25 -20.29 9.51
C VAL A 287 1.31 -19.90 10.54
N ASP A 288 1.83 -20.89 11.25
CA ASP A 288 2.89 -20.68 12.23
C ASP A 288 4.14 -20.05 11.59
N GLY A 289 4.77 -19.13 12.33
CA GLY A 289 5.92 -18.36 11.85
C GLY A 289 5.61 -17.27 10.82
N ASP A 290 4.34 -17.12 10.37
CA ASP A 290 3.93 -16.07 9.42
C ASP A 290 2.90 -15.11 10.04
N THR A 291 3.17 -14.66 11.27
CA THR A 291 2.39 -13.65 11.98
C THR A 291 3.23 -12.42 12.24
N HIS A 292 2.64 -11.24 12.06
CA HIS A 292 3.38 -10.00 12.07
C HIS A 292 2.62 -8.88 12.78
N TRP A 293 3.38 -7.95 13.34
CA TRP A 293 2.88 -6.74 13.98
C TRP A 293 3.75 -5.53 13.64
N ARG A 294 3.12 -4.40 13.32
CA ARG A 294 3.84 -3.15 13.07
C ARG A 294 3.05 -1.94 13.53
N LYS A 295 3.73 -0.98 14.18
CA LYS A 295 3.19 0.32 14.58
C LYS A 295 3.76 1.44 13.73
N ASN A 296 3.06 2.57 13.70
CA ASN A 296 3.49 3.81 13.05
C ASN A 296 3.93 3.56 11.61
N LEU A 297 2.97 3.09 10.80
CA LEU A 297 3.23 2.63 9.45
C LEU A 297 3.73 3.74 8.52
N ALA A 298 3.15 4.95 8.64
CA ALA A 298 3.35 6.04 7.70
C ALA A 298 4.65 6.82 7.95
N TYR A 299 5.46 6.98 6.93
CA TYR A 299 6.69 7.79 6.92
C TYR A 299 7.08 8.21 5.51
N SER A 300 7.97 9.20 5.41
CA SER A 300 8.64 9.56 4.16
C SER A 300 10.09 9.97 4.42
N SER A 301 10.94 9.85 3.40
CA SER A 301 12.25 10.51 3.41
C SER A 301 12.08 11.98 3.05
N SER A 302 12.83 12.87 3.68
CA SER A 302 12.88 14.29 3.31
C SER A 302 13.69 14.55 2.03
N VAL A 303 14.49 13.55 1.60
CA VAL A 303 15.29 13.59 0.37
C VAL A 303 15.14 12.23 -0.32
N LEU A 304 14.74 12.20 -1.58
CA LEU A 304 14.56 10.97 -2.35
C LEU A 304 15.66 10.76 -3.40
N ALA A 305 16.28 11.83 -3.85
CA ALA A 305 17.34 11.79 -4.84
C ALA A 305 18.39 12.85 -4.55
N GLY A 306 19.63 12.56 -4.90
CA GLY A 306 20.75 13.49 -4.86
C GLY A 306 21.84 13.09 -5.85
N ASP A 307 22.94 13.81 -5.82
CA ASP A 307 24.06 13.45 -6.68
C ASP A 307 24.65 12.10 -6.22
N GLY A 308 24.45 11.08 -7.03
CA GLY A 308 24.93 9.73 -6.81
C GLY A 308 24.04 8.81 -5.97
N PHE A 309 22.83 9.21 -5.57
CA PHE A 309 21.91 8.30 -4.88
C PHE A 309 20.44 8.53 -5.24
N LEU A 310 19.64 7.47 -5.10
CA LEU A 310 18.20 7.43 -5.35
C LEU A 310 17.53 6.49 -4.34
N LEU A 311 16.35 6.86 -3.84
CA LEU A 311 15.53 6.02 -2.97
C LEU A 311 14.27 5.56 -3.73
N VAL A 312 13.94 4.26 -3.70
CA VAL A 312 12.80 3.70 -4.41
C VAL A 312 11.90 2.85 -3.51
N GLY A 313 10.61 2.83 -3.84
CA GLY A 313 9.60 2.06 -3.09
C GLY A 313 9.53 2.47 -1.63
N ASP A 314 9.42 1.49 -0.74
CA ASP A 314 9.27 1.74 0.70
C ASP A 314 10.55 2.31 1.35
N ALA A 315 11.71 2.25 0.68
CA ALA A 315 12.91 2.96 1.17
C ALA A 315 12.74 4.49 1.08
N ALA A 316 11.91 4.97 0.15
CA ALA A 316 11.58 6.38 -0.02
C ALA A 316 10.43 6.84 0.88
N ALA A 317 9.31 6.12 0.89
CA ALA A 317 8.13 6.46 1.68
C ALA A 317 7.13 5.31 1.77
N PHE A 318 6.33 5.34 2.84
CA PHE A 318 5.15 4.49 3.01
C PHE A 318 4.01 5.30 3.61
N LEU A 319 2.78 5.14 3.10
CA LEU A 319 1.60 5.84 3.61
C LEU A 319 0.70 4.90 4.42
N ASP A 320 -0.14 4.17 3.71
CA ASP A 320 -1.19 3.31 4.25
C ASP A 320 -1.51 2.24 3.20
N PRO A 321 -1.75 0.99 3.58
CA PRO A 321 -2.05 -0.04 2.60
C PRO A 321 -3.50 -0.01 2.05
N LEU A 322 -4.40 0.85 2.56
CA LEU A 322 -5.75 1.02 2.02
C LEU A 322 -5.68 1.48 0.55
N TYR A 323 -6.42 0.80 -0.32
CA TYR A 323 -6.39 0.98 -1.78
C TYR A 323 -5.09 0.51 -2.47
N SER A 324 -4.18 -0.18 -1.74
CA SER A 324 -2.96 -0.81 -2.27
C SER A 324 -1.98 0.15 -2.99
N PRO A 325 -1.66 1.35 -2.46
CA PRO A 325 -0.83 2.33 -3.17
C PRO A 325 0.65 1.97 -3.18
N GLY A 326 1.12 1.03 -2.34
CA GLY A 326 2.55 0.73 -2.20
C GLY A 326 3.20 0.24 -3.48
N MET A 327 2.52 -0.64 -4.24
CA MET A 327 3.02 -1.13 -5.51
C MET A 327 2.99 -0.05 -6.61
N ASP A 328 2.01 0.85 -6.57
CA ASP A 328 1.97 2.02 -7.44
C ASP A 328 3.13 2.96 -7.13
N TRP A 329 3.42 3.19 -5.85
CA TRP A 329 4.57 3.98 -5.40
C TRP A 329 5.90 3.40 -5.89
N ILE A 330 6.06 2.07 -5.87
CA ILE A 330 7.20 1.38 -6.49
C ILE A 330 7.27 1.71 -7.98
N SER A 331 6.15 1.62 -8.69
CA SER A 331 6.08 1.87 -10.13
C SER A 331 6.55 3.28 -10.49
N PHE A 332 6.10 4.29 -9.74
CA PHE A 332 6.48 5.69 -9.95
C PHE A 332 7.94 5.94 -9.58
N THR A 333 8.36 5.54 -8.37
CA THR A 333 9.72 5.83 -7.88
C THR A 333 10.78 5.14 -8.71
N VAL A 334 10.60 3.87 -9.09
CA VAL A 334 11.54 3.13 -9.93
C VAL A 334 11.62 3.74 -11.32
N THR A 335 10.49 4.04 -11.95
CA THR A 335 10.49 4.61 -13.32
C THR A 335 11.14 6.00 -13.35
N ALA A 336 10.85 6.85 -12.37
CA ALA A 336 11.42 8.19 -12.27
C ALA A 336 12.92 8.15 -11.96
N SER A 337 13.36 7.29 -11.03
CA SER A 337 14.77 7.14 -10.66
C SER A 337 15.62 6.63 -11.81
N VAL A 338 15.14 5.61 -12.53
CA VAL A 338 15.84 5.12 -13.74
C VAL A 338 15.95 6.23 -14.79
N ALA A 339 14.91 7.07 -14.95
CA ALA A 339 14.95 8.17 -15.91
C ALA A 339 16.04 9.21 -15.59
N LEU A 340 16.38 9.45 -14.31
CA LEU A 340 17.48 10.34 -13.91
C LEU A 340 18.85 9.78 -14.35
N ILE A 341 19.08 8.48 -14.17
CA ILE A 341 20.32 7.84 -14.61
C ILE A 341 20.40 7.86 -16.15
N VAL A 342 19.31 7.59 -16.85
CA VAL A 342 19.24 7.67 -18.32
C VAL A 342 19.53 9.09 -18.81
N ALA A 343 19.01 10.12 -18.13
CA ALA A 343 19.28 11.52 -18.45
C ALA A 343 20.79 11.84 -18.32
N GLN A 344 21.44 11.34 -17.26
CA GLN A 344 22.89 11.49 -17.11
C GLN A 344 23.68 10.84 -18.27
N GLN A 345 23.29 9.62 -18.68
CA GLN A 345 23.94 8.93 -19.79
C GLN A 345 23.81 9.71 -21.13
N ARG A 346 22.79 10.55 -21.23
CA ARG A 346 22.58 11.45 -22.37
C ARG A 346 23.30 12.78 -22.25
N GLY A 347 24.04 13.01 -21.16
CA GLY A 347 24.74 14.27 -20.89
C GLY A 347 23.85 15.42 -20.43
N GLU A 348 22.61 15.11 -19.95
CA GLU A 348 21.70 16.13 -19.44
C GLU A 348 22.16 16.65 -18.06
N THR A 349 21.91 17.91 -17.77
CA THR A 349 22.21 18.52 -16.46
C THR A 349 21.28 17.96 -15.39
N LEU A 350 21.84 17.28 -14.39
CA LEU A 350 21.04 16.55 -13.38
C LEU A 350 20.43 17.43 -12.30
N ALA A 351 21.10 18.50 -11.87
CA ALA A 351 20.68 19.28 -10.71
C ALA A 351 19.19 19.71 -10.76
N PRO A 352 18.68 20.33 -11.86
CA PRO A 352 17.26 20.70 -11.92
C PRO A 352 16.32 19.49 -12.00
N LEU A 353 16.79 18.35 -12.55
CA LEU A 353 16.00 17.13 -12.62
C LEU A 353 15.87 16.46 -11.25
N ILE A 354 16.93 16.47 -10.44
CA ILE A 354 16.95 15.96 -9.06
C ILE A 354 16.07 16.83 -8.17
N GLU A 355 16.19 18.16 -8.27
CA GLU A 355 15.33 19.09 -7.52
C GLU A 355 13.85 18.84 -7.84
N LYS A 356 13.51 18.78 -9.13
CA LYS A 356 12.15 18.47 -9.58
C LYS A 356 11.66 17.12 -9.07
N HIS A 357 12.51 16.09 -9.08
CA HIS A 357 12.17 14.76 -8.57
C HIS A 357 11.81 14.82 -7.09
N ASN A 358 12.64 15.45 -6.26
CA ASN A 358 12.37 15.61 -4.83
C ASN A 358 11.06 16.36 -4.57
N ASP A 359 10.85 17.48 -5.26
CA ASP A 359 9.65 18.31 -5.13
C ASP A 359 8.38 17.56 -5.54
N ASP A 360 8.41 16.86 -6.67
CA ASP A 360 7.26 16.13 -7.19
C ASP A 360 6.85 14.99 -6.26
N PHE A 361 7.81 14.21 -5.76
CA PHE A 361 7.52 13.10 -4.84
C PHE A 361 7.14 13.58 -3.45
N ALA A 362 7.77 14.59 -2.90
CA ALA A 362 7.38 15.20 -1.61
C ALA A 362 5.97 15.77 -1.69
N ARG A 363 5.65 16.50 -2.76
CA ARG A 363 4.31 17.06 -3.02
C ARG A 363 3.27 15.96 -3.19
N SER A 364 3.59 14.91 -3.95
CA SER A 364 2.72 13.76 -4.17
C SER A 364 2.39 13.06 -2.85
N TYR A 365 3.40 12.73 -2.04
CA TYR A 365 3.20 12.10 -0.73
C TYR A 365 2.28 12.93 0.16
N ALA A 366 2.58 14.22 0.32
CA ALA A 366 1.82 15.13 1.19
C ALA A 366 0.36 15.28 0.71
N ARG A 367 0.15 15.45 -0.60
CA ARG A 367 -1.18 15.61 -1.18
C ARG A 367 -1.99 14.32 -1.15
N TRP A 368 -1.36 13.17 -1.44
CA TRP A 368 -2.02 11.88 -1.37
C TRP A 368 -2.49 11.58 0.07
N PHE A 369 -1.61 11.81 1.06
CA PHE A 369 -1.98 11.72 2.47
C PHE A 369 -3.19 12.60 2.80
N GLN A 370 -3.11 13.90 2.49
CA GLN A 370 -4.17 14.86 2.84
C GLN A 370 -5.49 14.62 2.10
N ALA A 371 -5.44 14.18 0.84
CA ALA A 371 -6.62 13.99 0.03
C ALA A 371 -7.35 12.66 0.33
N VAL A 372 -6.62 11.59 0.63
CA VAL A 372 -7.19 10.24 0.70
C VAL A 372 -7.20 9.69 2.13
N TYR A 373 -6.11 9.80 2.90
CA TYR A 373 -5.94 9.03 4.14
C TYR A 373 -6.23 9.81 5.42
N LYS A 374 -5.89 11.10 5.48
CA LYS A 374 -5.92 11.91 6.71
C LYS A 374 -7.23 11.82 7.49
N ASP A 375 -8.35 11.85 6.81
CA ASP A 375 -9.68 11.85 7.40
C ASP A 375 -10.42 10.51 7.24
N LYS A 376 -9.87 9.55 6.51
CA LYS A 376 -10.54 8.32 6.07
C LYS A 376 -11.00 7.44 7.23
N TYR A 377 -10.17 7.24 8.23
CA TYR A 377 -10.46 6.35 9.38
C TYR A 377 -11.66 6.77 10.22
N HIS A 378 -12.08 8.04 10.13
CA HIS A 378 -13.26 8.53 10.84
C HIS A 378 -14.59 8.09 10.22
N TYR A 379 -14.62 7.67 8.95
CA TYR A 379 -15.86 7.35 8.24
C TYR A 379 -15.81 6.06 7.40
N LEU A 380 -14.65 5.43 7.25
CA LEU A 380 -14.50 4.24 6.41
C LEU A 380 -15.40 3.06 6.85
N GLY A 381 -15.79 3.01 8.13
CA GLY A 381 -16.75 2.04 8.68
C GLY A 381 -18.23 2.40 8.46
N GLU A 382 -18.56 3.49 7.77
CA GLU A 382 -19.92 3.95 7.46
C GLU A 382 -20.29 3.64 6.02
N PHE A 383 -21.23 2.73 5.78
CA PHE A 383 -21.58 2.27 4.44
C PHE A 383 -21.94 3.41 3.49
N ASP A 384 -22.86 4.30 3.87
CA ASP A 384 -23.33 5.39 3.01
C ASP A 384 -22.25 6.43 2.74
N LEU A 385 -21.41 6.77 3.73
CA LEU A 385 -20.30 7.71 3.56
C LEU A 385 -19.18 7.09 2.72
N MET A 386 -18.81 5.84 3.02
CA MET A 386 -17.77 5.14 2.27
C MET A 386 -18.19 4.87 0.83
N GLN A 387 -19.46 4.57 0.57
CA GLN A 387 -19.98 4.38 -0.78
C GLN A 387 -19.83 5.66 -1.63
N LEU A 388 -20.11 6.84 -1.07
CA LEU A 388 -19.91 8.11 -1.77
C LEU A 388 -18.43 8.39 -2.03
N ALA A 389 -17.60 8.27 -0.96
CA ALA A 389 -16.17 8.47 -1.08
C ALA A 389 -15.54 7.52 -2.10
N PHE A 390 -15.86 6.24 -2.05
CA PHE A 390 -15.31 5.22 -2.94
C PHE A 390 -15.64 5.50 -4.41
N ARG A 391 -16.85 5.94 -4.72
CA ARG A 391 -17.25 6.30 -6.09
C ARG A 391 -16.50 7.52 -6.60
N MET A 392 -16.32 8.54 -5.75
CA MET A 392 -15.60 9.76 -6.11
C MET A 392 -14.09 9.50 -6.20
N ASP A 393 -13.51 8.81 -5.23
CA ASP A 393 -12.09 8.44 -5.23
C ASP A 393 -11.73 7.61 -6.47
N LEU A 394 -12.50 6.53 -6.76
CA LEU A 394 -12.26 5.70 -7.94
C LEU A 394 -12.47 6.45 -9.25
N GLY A 395 -13.52 7.28 -9.35
CA GLY A 395 -13.74 8.08 -10.55
C GLY A 395 -12.54 8.96 -10.88
N LEU A 396 -12.01 9.67 -9.88
CA LEU A 396 -10.84 10.53 -10.04
C LEU A 396 -9.54 9.73 -10.24
N TYR A 397 -9.39 8.58 -9.56
CA TYR A 397 -8.25 7.68 -9.75
C TYR A 397 -8.19 7.14 -11.18
N TYR A 398 -9.30 6.61 -11.70
CA TYR A 398 -9.33 6.05 -13.06
C TYR A 398 -9.13 7.12 -14.14
N LEU A 399 -9.77 8.27 -14.00
CA LEU A 399 -9.68 9.35 -15.00
C LEU A 399 -8.35 10.10 -14.93
N GLY A 400 -7.84 10.34 -13.73
CA GLY A 400 -6.66 11.18 -13.52
C GLY A 400 -5.35 10.40 -13.49
N ILE A 401 -5.32 9.20 -12.90
CA ILE A 401 -4.09 8.45 -12.64
C ILE A 401 -4.00 7.24 -13.57
N VAL A 402 -4.96 6.33 -13.51
CA VAL A 402 -4.93 5.08 -14.31
C VAL A 402 -4.92 5.37 -15.81
N SER A 403 -5.68 6.35 -16.26
CA SER A 403 -5.73 6.69 -17.68
C SER A 403 -4.38 7.11 -18.28
N GLN A 404 -3.46 7.66 -17.47
CA GLN A 404 -2.19 8.20 -17.95
C GLN A 404 -1.32 7.15 -18.65
N PRO A 405 -0.89 6.04 -18.00
CA PRO A 405 -0.04 5.05 -18.65
C PRO A 405 -0.76 4.30 -19.79
N PHE A 406 -2.07 4.12 -19.71
CA PHE A 406 -2.83 3.45 -20.77
C PHE A 406 -2.99 4.31 -22.04
N LYS A 407 -2.99 5.64 -21.91
CA LYS A 407 -3.09 6.59 -23.03
C LYS A 407 -1.73 7.09 -23.53
N PHE A 408 -0.79 7.34 -22.63
CA PHE A 408 0.47 8.02 -22.93
C PHE A 408 1.72 7.12 -22.72
N GLY A 409 1.51 5.85 -22.33
CA GLY A 409 2.58 4.88 -22.17
C GLY A 409 3.36 5.02 -20.86
N ALA A 410 4.39 4.16 -20.72
CA ALA A 410 5.17 4.00 -19.50
C ALA A 410 5.87 5.29 -19.02
N ALA A 411 6.19 6.21 -19.93
CA ALA A 411 6.85 7.48 -19.57
C ALA A 411 6.01 8.34 -18.60
N SER A 412 4.68 8.20 -18.61
CA SER A 412 3.80 8.90 -17.67
C SER A 412 4.02 8.48 -16.21
N LEU A 413 4.57 7.29 -15.94
CA LEU A 413 4.92 6.82 -14.60
C LEU A 413 6.11 7.58 -13.98
N ARG A 414 6.80 8.46 -14.73
CA ARG A 414 7.83 9.34 -14.17
C ARG A 414 7.28 10.44 -13.27
N SER A 415 5.98 10.75 -13.40
CA SER A 415 5.30 11.77 -12.62
C SER A 415 4.30 11.11 -11.65
N PRO A 416 4.55 11.16 -10.33
CA PRO A 416 3.62 10.58 -9.36
C PRO A 416 2.32 11.37 -9.27
N PRO A 417 1.22 10.78 -8.73
CA PRO A 417 -0.06 11.45 -8.56
C PRO A 417 0.06 12.77 -7.80
N PHE A 418 -0.74 13.77 -8.18
CA PHE A 418 -0.77 15.11 -7.57
C PHE A 418 0.53 15.94 -7.68
N ALA A 419 1.56 15.47 -8.38
CA ALA A 419 2.79 16.23 -8.58
C ALA A 419 2.58 17.46 -9.47
N LEU A 420 1.84 17.30 -10.56
CA LEU A 420 1.65 18.35 -11.55
C LEU A 420 0.67 19.44 -11.08
N PRO A 421 0.89 20.73 -11.44
CA PRO A 421 0.00 21.83 -11.09
C PRO A 421 -1.46 21.61 -11.52
N VAL A 422 -1.68 20.98 -12.69
CA VAL A 422 -3.01 20.67 -13.23
C VAL A 422 -3.84 19.77 -12.29
N SER A 423 -3.22 19.01 -11.42
CA SER A 423 -3.91 18.16 -10.42
C SER A 423 -4.34 18.92 -9.15
N THR A 424 -3.95 20.18 -8.99
CA THR A 424 -4.26 20.97 -7.79
C THR A 424 -5.75 21.14 -7.51
N PRO A 425 -6.62 21.43 -8.50
CA PRO A 425 -8.07 21.49 -8.25
C PRO A 425 -8.65 20.16 -7.77
N VAL A 426 -8.19 19.04 -8.37
CA VAL A 426 -8.62 17.69 -7.98
C VAL A 426 -8.19 17.37 -6.55
N PHE A 427 -6.96 17.71 -6.18
CA PHE A 427 -6.46 17.58 -4.81
C PHE A 427 -7.35 18.33 -3.81
N HIS A 428 -7.67 19.60 -4.06
CA HIS A 428 -8.51 20.39 -3.17
C HIS A 428 -9.94 19.84 -3.07
N LEU A 429 -10.50 19.38 -4.17
CA LEU A 429 -11.82 18.74 -4.20
C LEU A 429 -11.81 17.46 -3.35
N MET A 430 -10.83 16.57 -3.53
CA MET A 430 -10.74 15.31 -2.78
C MET A 430 -10.55 15.58 -1.27
N ARG A 431 -9.62 16.46 -0.91
CA ARG A 431 -9.41 16.87 0.47
C ARG A 431 -10.67 17.46 1.09
N PHE A 432 -11.43 18.25 0.34
CA PHE A 432 -12.64 18.90 0.83
C PHE A 432 -13.74 17.89 1.14
N TYR A 433 -14.15 17.04 0.18
CA TYR A 433 -15.24 16.10 0.46
C TYR A 433 -14.85 15.03 1.49
N ASN A 434 -13.60 14.53 1.50
CA ASN A 434 -13.14 13.57 2.50
C ASN A 434 -13.21 14.17 3.92
N ARG A 435 -12.76 15.41 4.10
CA ARG A 435 -12.89 16.15 5.36
C ARG A 435 -14.35 16.34 5.77
N ARG A 436 -15.24 16.62 4.82
CA ARG A 436 -16.68 16.80 5.10
C ARG A 436 -17.34 15.49 5.53
N LEU A 437 -17.07 14.39 4.84
CA LEU A 437 -17.55 13.06 5.22
C LEU A 437 -17.11 12.67 6.64
N ALA A 438 -15.85 12.93 6.97
CA ALA A 438 -15.35 12.72 8.33
C ALA A 438 -16.03 13.61 9.38
N ALA A 439 -16.38 14.85 9.04
CA ALA A 439 -17.12 15.73 9.95
C ALA A 439 -18.53 15.18 10.22
N ILE A 440 -19.21 14.65 9.20
CA ILE A 440 -20.52 14.01 9.34
C ILE A 440 -20.39 12.74 10.21
N ALA A 441 -19.41 11.88 9.96
CA ALA A 441 -19.19 10.68 10.76
C ALA A 441 -18.92 11.01 12.23
N ARG A 442 -18.05 11.99 12.51
CA ARG A 442 -17.81 12.47 13.90
C ARG A 442 -19.09 13.01 14.57
N HIS A 443 -19.96 13.69 13.81
CA HIS A 443 -21.25 14.13 14.31
C HIS A 443 -22.19 12.95 14.63
N ARG A 444 -22.25 11.94 13.75
CA ARG A 444 -23.01 10.70 13.98
C ARG A 444 -22.51 9.94 15.20
N ARG A 445 -21.18 9.82 15.37
CA ARG A 445 -20.55 9.16 16.52
C ARG A 445 -21.00 9.80 17.83
N ARG A 446 -20.95 11.12 17.95
CA ARG A 446 -21.42 11.85 19.14
C ARG A 446 -22.91 11.63 19.47
N ARG A 447 -23.72 11.25 18.49
CA ARG A 447 -25.14 10.97 18.64
C ARG A 447 -25.47 9.48 18.76
N GLY A 448 -24.50 8.60 18.84
CA GLY A 448 -24.73 7.14 18.82
C GLY A 448 -25.40 6.64 17.53
N LYS A 449 -25.16 7.30 16.38
CA LYS A 449 -25.80 6.97 15.10
C LYS A 449 -24.83 6.44 14.05
N LEU A 450 -23.61 6.06 14.46
CA LEU A 450 -22.68 5.38 13.56
C LEU A 450 -23.24 4.03 13.12
N GLY A 451 -22.90 3.60 11.91
CA GLY A 451 -23.28 2.29 11.39
C GLY A 451 -24.75 2.10 11.04
N ARG A 452 -25.58 3.15 11.11
CA ARG A 452 -27.05 3.03 10.89
C ARG A 452 -27.46 2.41 9.56
N THR A 453 -26.58 2.46 8.54
CA THR A 453 -26.83 1.92 7.20
C THR A 453 -25.98 0.68 6.90
N ASN A 454 -25.32 0.12 7.89
CA ASN A 454 -24.37 -0.98 7.74
C ASN A 454 -25.01 -2.37 7.65
N ALA A 455 -26.34 -2.47 7.74
CA ALA A 455 -27.06 -3.74 7.63
C ALA A 455 -27.91 -3.79 6.36
N ALA A 456 -27.88 -4.93 5.67
CA ALA A 456 -28.73 -5.30 4.54
C ALA A 456 -28.71 -4.32 3.34
N ARG A 457 -27.64 -3.57 3.18
CA ARG A 457 -27.47 -2.64 2.04
C ARG A 457 -26.43 -3.17 1.07
N ARG A 458 -26.67 -2.99 -0.23
CA ARG A 458 -25.72 -3.38 -1.28
C ARG A 458 -25.54 -2.27 -2.30
N TYR A 459 -24.28 -1.96 -2.58
CA TYR A 459 -23.89 -1.13 -3.71
C TYR A 459 -22.99 -1.96 -4.63
N LEU A 460 -23.62 -2.69 -5.56
CA LEU A 460 -22.95 -3.52 -6.55
C LEU A 460 -22.89 -2.75 -7.88
N PHE A 461 -21.68 -2.46 -8.35
CA PHE A 461 -21.46 -1.62 -9.53
C PHE A 461 -20.82 -2.39 -10.68
N LYS A 462 -21.03 -1.91 -11.90
CA LYS A 462 -20.20 -2.31 -13.04
C LYS A 462 -18.80 -1.74 -12.87
N SER A 463 -17.77 -2.46 -13.31
CA SER A 463 -16.38 -1.98 -13.16
C SER A 463 -16.18 -0.60 -13.78
N PHE A 464 -15.29 0.18 -13.18
CA PHE A 464 -14.87 1.46 -13.74
C PHE A 464 -14.02 1.25 -15.00
N SER A 465 -13.93 2.28 -15.83
CA SER A 465 -13.09 2.30 -17.01
C SER A 465 -12.28 3.60 -17.06
N ILE A 466 -11.27 3.64 -17.91
CA ILE A 466 -10.49 4.85 -18.20
C ILE A 466 -11.22 5.81 -19.17
N SER A 467 -12.47 5.53 -19.47
CA SER A 467 -13.30 6.31 -20.39
C SER A 467 -14.10 7.38 -19.66
N PRO A 468 -14.30 8.57 -20.25
CA PRO A 468 -15.23 9.59 -19.73
C PRO A 468 -16.67 9.10 -19.52
N LYS A 469 -17.03 7.94 -20.08
CA LYS A 469 -18.36 7.31 -19.89
C LYS A 469 -18.69 7.00 -18.42
N ASP A 470 -17.72 6.99 -17.51
CA ASP A 470 -17.93 6.82 -16.07
C ASP A 470 -18.11 8.14 -15.30
N LEU A 471 -17.94 9.30 -15.95
CA LEU A 471 -18.21 10.62 -15.36
C LEU A 471 -19.62 10.76 -14.74
N PRO A 472 -20.72 10.26 -15.35
CA PRO A 472 -22.05 10.32 -14.74
C PRO A 472 -22.10 9.66 -13.35
N ARG A 473 -21.31 8.62 -13.10
CA ARG A 473 -21.25 7.96 -11.79
C ARG A 473 -20.57 8.84 -10.74
N PHE A 474 -19.49 9.53 -11.14
CA PHE A 474 -18.83 10.52 -10.27
C PHE A 474 -19.80 11.66 -9.93
N PHE A 475 -20.46 12.26 -10.93
CA PHE A 475 -21.41 13.35 -10.70
C PHE A 475 -22.62 12.90 -9.88
N SER A 476 -23.14 11.70 -10.09
CA SER A 476 -24.21 11.14 -9.26
C SER A 476 -23.78 10.98 -7.80
N ALA A 477 -22.53 10.55 -7.54
CA ALA A 477 -22.01 10.48 -6.18
C ALA A 477 -21.83 11.88 -5.56
N ALA A 478 -21.31 12.83 -6.33
CA ALA A 478 -21.14 14.22 -5.89
C ALA A 478 -22.49 14.89 -5.56
N LEU A 479 -23.52 14.67 -6.38
CA LEU A 479 -24.89 15.16 -6.09
C LEU A 479 -25.46 14.51 -4.82
N GLN A 480 -25.31 13.20 -4.64
CA GLN A 480 -25.75 12.52 -3.42
C GLN A 480 -25.01 13.04 -2.18
N TRP A 481 -23.72 13.32 -2.31
CA TRP A 481 -22.96 13.97 -1.24
C TRP A 481 -23.48 15.38 -0.92
N LEU A 482 -23.83 16.20 -1.93
CA LEU A 482 -24.44 17.52 -1.72
C LEU A 482 -25.79 17.41 -1.00
N PHE A 483 -26.64 16.46 -1.39
CA PHE A 483 -27.89 16.19 -0.65
C PHE A 483 -27.64 15.77 0.80
N LEU A 484 -26.62 14.97 1.06
CA LEU A 484 -26.21 14.60 2.40
C LEU A 484 -25.74 15.82 3.21
N GLU A 485 -24.98 16.73 2.59
CA GLU A 485 -24.57 18.00 3.21
C GLU A 485 -25.79 18.86 3.57
N LEU A 486 -26.79 18.95 2.71
CA LEU A 486 -28.04 19.68 2.98
C LEU A 486 -28.89 19.02 4.07
N ALA A 487 -28.93 17.68 4.12
CA ALA A 487 -29.73 16.94 5.08
C ALA A 487 -29.14 16.94 6.50
N GLU A 488 -27.85 16.69 6.62
CA GLU A 488 -27.21 16.55 7.95
C GLU A 488 -25.84 17.25 8.06
N GLY A 489 -25.11 17.44 6.96
CA GLY A 489 -23.75 18.00 6.98
C GLY A 489 -23.70 19.44 7.45
N TRP A 490 -24.69 20.27 7.11
CA TRP A 490 -24.75 21.66 7.52
C TRP A 490 -24.63 21.87 9.05
N ARG A 491 -25.12 20.90 9.85
CA ARG A 491 -25.03 20.92 11.31
C ARG A 491 -23.59 20.84 11.81
N THR A 492 -22.67 20.35 10.99
CA THR A 492 -21.25 20.24 11.33
C THR A 492 -20.45 21.49 11.02
N TRP A 493 -20.98 22.43 10.22
CA TRP A 493 -20.33 23.70 9.89
C TRP A 493 -20.20 24.62 11.12
N PHE A 494 -21.21 24.57 12.00
CA PHE A 494 -21.31 25.38 13.21
C PHE A 494 -20.88 24.62 14.47
N ALA A 495 -20.55 23.33 14.33
CA ALA A 495 -20.01 22.57 15.46
C ALA A 495 -18.62 23.12 15.80
N ARG A 496 -18.43 23.54 17.05
CA ARG A 496 -17.12 23.93 17.53
C ARG A 496 -16.11 22.83 17.22
N PRO A 497 -14.89 23.17 16.72
CA PRO A 497 -13.83 22.17 16.60
C PRO A 497 -13.73 21.43 17.93
N ILE A 498 -13.66 20.13 17.92
CA ILE A 498 -13.33 19.35 19.11
C ILE A 498 -12.01 19.93 19.57
N ALA A 499 -12.02 20.56 20.75
CA ALA A 499 -10.84 21.17 21.32
C ALA A 499 -9.70 20.14 21.25
N GLU A 500 -8.50 20.63 21.01
CA GLU A 500 -7.23 19.91 21.02
C GLU A 500 -6.96 19.09 22.30
N LEU A 501 -7.92 19.01 23.23
CA LEU A 501 -7.79 18.30 24.52
C LEU A 501 -7.42 16.81 24.36
N ASP A 502 -7.96 16.11 23.36
CA ASP A 502 -7.57 14.72 23.12
C ASP A 502 -6.25 14.62 22.36
N ARG A 503 -5.93 15.61 21.52
CA ARG A 503 -4.65 15.65 20.82
C ARG A 503 -3.47 15.88 21.76
N SER A 504 -3.63 16.74 22.76
CA SER A 504 -2.54 17.05 23.70
C SER A 504 -2.22 15.87 24.63
N LYS A 505 -3.23 15.10 25.06
CA LYS A 505 -3.02 13.90 25.87
C LYS A 505 -2.39 12.77 25.06
N ALA A 506 -2.93 12.47 23.89
CA ALA A 506 -2.38 11.45 22.98
C ALA A 506 -0.99 11.83 22.44
N GLN A 507 -0.76 13.12 22.11
CA GLN A 507 0.57 13.60 21.70
C GLN A 507 1.59 13.57 22.85
N LYS A 508 1.20 13.90 24.07
CA LYS A 508 2.07 13.80 25.25
C LYS A 508 2.38 12.34 25.61
N GLU A 509 1.40 11.45 25.46
CA GLU A 509 1.60 10.03 25.67
C GLU A 509 2.46 9.37 24.57
N LEU A 510 2.28 9.78 23.32
CA LEU A 510 3.12 9.37 22.19
C LEU A 510 4.54 9.97 22.27
N ALA A 511 4.69 11.23 22.66
CA ALA A 511 5.98 11.88 22.89
C ALA A 511 6.71 11.27 24.10
N PHE A 512 5.99 10.96 25.19
CA PHE A 512 6.54 10.28 26.35
C PHE A 512 7.01 8.85 26.00
N ARG A 513 6.25 8.11 25.19
CA ARG A 513 6.64 6.78 24.69
C ARG A 513 7.77 6.84 23.66
N ALA A 514 7.85 7.87 22.84
CA ALA A 514 8.96 8.09 21.92
C ALA A 514 10.28 8.45 22.64
N ALA A 515 10.19 9.22 23.73
CA ALA A 515 11.34 9.58 24.56
C ALA A 515 11.85 8.44 25.45
N SER A 516 11.04 7.43 25.68
CA SER A 516 11.43 6.23 26.46
C SER A 516 12.05 5.10 25.61
N TYR A 517 12.23 5.29 24.30
CA TYR A 517 13.01 4.36 23.48
C TYR A 517 14.47 4.83 23.42
N PRO A 518 15.44 3.99 23.86
CA PRO A 518 16.86 4.34 23.74
C PRO A 518 17.24 4.49 22.26
N SER A 519 18.04 5.50 21.98
CA SER A 519 18.52 5.88 20.65
C SER A 519 19.63 4.97 20.09
N THR A 520 19.75 3.76 20.59
CA THR A 520 20.66 2.73 20.06
C THR A 520 19.84 1.51 19.61
N PRO A 521 19.98 1.06 18.37
CA PRO A 521 19.43 -0.23 17.98
C PRO A 521 20.36 -1.31 18.51
N GLU A 522 20.09 -1.87 19.67
CA GLU A 522 20.53 -3.21 19.94
C GLU A 522 19.94 -4.12 18.86
N ALA A 523 20.83 -4.75 18.11
CA ALA A 523 20.46 -5.76 17.13
C ALA A 523 19.63 -6.83 17.87
N ALA A 524 18.37 -6.97 17.46
CA ALA A 524 17.56 -8.07 17.94
C ALA A 524 18.33 -9.38 17.71
N PRO A 525 18.47 -10.25 18.71
CA PRO A 525 19.18 -11.50 18.56
C PRO A 525 18.47 -12.34 17.48
N LEU A 526 19.25 -12.77 16.50
CA LEU A 526 18.87 -13.78 15.53
C LEU A 526 18.49 -15.05 16.32
N VAL A 527 17.22 -15.38 16.35
CA VAL A 527 16.78 -16.71 16.78
C VAL A 527 17.32 -17.69 15.74
N GLN A 528 18.43 -18.33 16.06
CA GLN A 528 18.93 -19.49 15.35
C GLN A 528 17.98 -20.65 15.61
N GLY A 529 17.08 -20.92 14.66
CA GLY A 529 16.40 -22.21 14.57
C GLY A 529 17.44 -23.29 14.27
N ARG A 530 17.68 -24.19 15.22
CA ARG A 530 18.43 -25.42 14.96
C ARG A 530 17.73 -26.23 13.88
N VAL A 531 18.52 -26.60 12.89
CA VAL A 531 18.22 -27.69 11.97
C VAL A 531 18.59 -28.99 12.69
N GLU A 532 17.65 -29.88 12.89
CA GLU A 532 17.81 -31.31 12.85
C GLU A 532 16.85 -31.88 11.80
#